data_8fa780b13a3c1a84207256dc44873348
#
_entry.id   8fa780b13a3c1a84207256dc44873348
#
_cell.length_a   1.000
_cell.length_b   1.000
_cell.length_c   1.000
_cell.angle_alpha   90.00
_cell.angle_beta   90.00
_cell.angle_gamma   90.00
#
_symmetry.space_group_name_H-M   'P 1'
#
loop_
_entity.id
_entity.type
_entity.pdbx_description
1 polymer ?
#
loop_
_entity_poly.entity_id
_entity_poly.type
_entity_poly.pdbx_seq_one_letter_code
_entity_poly.pdbx_strand_id
1 'polypeptide(L)'
;MRKGDFRAGLLASIPVFVGYFSVSFGFGTLAAALGINTLDATLISFTNLTSAGQFAGLTVIGEAGTLLDMFITQLVINSRYALMSLSLGQRLGPRIGIESRLAISFFNTDEIFALAMNRNEPLTTSYMVGLGVLPLVGWTGGTLLGSMLGSVLPAAITTALGVALYGMFVAIVIPQARANKSMLYAVVIAVVLSCLFTWMPVLNKLSSGLSIVLCTVVASAICAWFFPVNHAEEAEQ
;
A
#
# COMPACT_ATOMS: atom_id res chain seq x y z
N MET A 1 -11.75 -23.68 -11.84
CA MET A 1 -10.52 -22.86 -12.04
C MET A 1 -9.72 -23.45 -13.21
N ARG A 2 -9.35 -22.64 -14.19
CA ARG A 2 -8.45 -23.10 -15.28
C ARG A 2 -7.03 -23.15 -14.71
N LYS A 3 -6.42 -24.34 -14.64
CA LYS A 3 -5.06 -24.52 -14.08
C LYS A 3 -4.01 -23.64 -14.74
N GLY A 4 -4.13 -23.39 -16.06
CA GLY A 4 -3.23 -22.49 -16.80
C GLY A 4 -3.28 -21.04 -16.32
N ASP A 5 -4.47 -20.49 -16.05
CA ASP A 5 -4.64 -19.12 -15.59
C ASP A 5 -4.06 -18.90 -14.18
N PHE A 6 -4.27 -19.84 -13.26
CA PHE A 6 -3.71 -19.77 -11.92
C PHE A 6 -2.18 -19.72 -11.93
N ARG A 7 -1.56 -20.61 -12.72
CA ARG A 7 -0.11 -20.64 -12.90
C ARG A 7 0.42 -19.35 -13.54
N ALA A 8 -0.31 -18.81 -14.52
CA ALA A 8 0.05 -17.55 -15.15
C ALA A 8 0.03 -16.39 -14.12
N GLY A 9 -0.98 -16.34 -13.25
CA GLY A 9 -1.05 -15.37 -12.15
C GLY A 9 0.12 -15.50 -11.17
N LEU A 10 0.43 -16.72 -10.74
CA LEU A 10 1.57 -16.98 -9.86
C LEU A 10 2.89 -16.50 -10.48
N LEU A 11 3.15 -16.83 -11.75
CA LEU A 11 4.38 -16.41 -12.41
C LEU A 11 4.48 -14.90 -12.58
N ALA A 12 3.37 -14.24 -12.91
CA ALA A 12 3.32 -12.78 -13.05
C ALA A 12 3.58 -12.06 -11.72
N SER A 13 3.25 -12.66 -10.58
CA SER A 13 3.41 -12.05 -9.25
C SER A 13 4.77 -12.32 -8.58
N ILE A 14 5.69 -13.07 -9.19
CA ILE A 14 7.02 -13.34 -8.62
C ILE A 14 7.78 -12.06 -8.25
N PRO A 15 7.85 -11.02 -9.10
CA PRO A 15 8.53 -9.78 -8.72
C PRO A 15 7.89 -9.09 -7.52
N VAL A 16 6.54 -9.13 -7.45
CA VAL A 16 5.78 -8.55 -6.32
C VAL A 16 6.07 -9.34 -5.03
N PHE A 17 6.09 -10.67 -5.10
CA PHE A 17 6.48 -11.52 -3.96
C PHE A 17 7.83 -11.12 -3.37
N VAL A 18 8.86 -10.96 -4.20
CA VAL A 18 10.21 -10.60 -3.75
C VAL A 18 10.21 -9.21 -3.10
N GLY A 19 9.54 -8.23 -3.72
CA GLY A 19 9.40 -6.90 -3.17
C GLY A 19 8.65 -6.90 -1.83
N TYR A 20 7.53 -7.60 -1.78
CA TYR A 20 6.70 -7.71 -0.58
C TYR A 20 7.42 -8.39 0.58
N PHE A 21 8.13 -9.49 0.31
CA PHE A 21 8.92 -10.16 1.33
C PHE A 21 9.97 -9.22 1.96
N SER A 22 10.66 -8.46 1.14
CA SER A 22 11.70 -7.53 1.60
C SER A 22 11.12 -6.40 2.46
N VAL A 23 10.01 -5.79 2.03
CA VAL A 23 9.37 -4.69 2.73
C VAL A 23 8.70 -5.15 4.02
N SER A 24 7.98 -6.26 3.98
CA SER A 24 7.29 -6.80 5.14
C SER A 24 8.24 -7.35 6.19
N PHE A 25 9.44 -7.75 5.81
CA PHE A 25 10.50 -8.05 6.77
C PHE A 25 10.83 -6.80 7.60
N GLY A 26 10.98 -5.63 6.97
CA GLY A 26 11.15 -4.36 7.67
C GLY A 26 9.97 -4.01 8.57
N PHE A 27 8.72 -4.27 8.11
CA PHE A 27 7.51 -4.11 8.95
C PHE A 27 7.57 -5.00 10.19
N GLY A 28 7.90 -6.29 10.05
CA GLY A 28 8.01 -7.22 11.17
C GLY A 28 9.07 -6.79 12.19
N THR A 29 10.22 -6.33 11.70
CA THR A 29 11.30 -5.81 12.55
C THR A 29 10.85 -4.57 13.34
N LEU A 30 10.15 -3.64 12.69
CA LEU A 30 9.62 -2.45 13.35
C LEU A 30 8.53 -2.79 14.36
N ALA A 31 7.62 -3.71 14.03
CA ALA A 31 6.58 -4.19 14.94
C ALA A 31 7.19 -4.79 16.22
N ALA A 32 8.23 -5.62 16.07
CA ALA A 32 8.96 -6.18 17.21
C ALA A 32 9.66 -5.11 18.06
N ALA A 33 10.24 -4.08 17.44
CA ALA A 33 10.86 -2.95 18.13
C ALA A 33 9.84 -2.14 18.94
N LEU A 34 8.58 -2.10 18.51
CA LEU A 34 7.45 -1.48 19.24
C LEU A 34 6.82 -2.41 20.29
N GLY A 35 7.37 -3.60 20.51
CA GLY A 35 6.86 -4.56 21.49
C GLY A 35 5.63 -5.35 21.03
N ILE A 36 5.27 -5.30 19.74
CA ILE A 36 4.19 -6.11 19.18
C ILE A 36 4.72 -7.55 19.03
N ASN A 37 3.96 -8.51 19.56
CA ASN A 37 4.41 -9.91 19.49
C ASN A 37 4.35 -10.44 18.04
N THR A 38 5.13 -11.46 17.77
CA THR A 38 5.27 -12.03 16.42
C THR A 38 3.97 -12.55 15.85
N LEU A 39 3.10 -13.12 16.68
CA LEU A 39 1.81 -13.65 16.24
C LEU A 39 0.90 -12.50 15.78
N ASP A 40 0.78 -11.43 16.57
CA ASP A 40 -0.06 -10.28 16.23
C ASP A 40 0.44 -9.58 14.98
N ALA A 41 1.76 -9.32 14.87
CA ALA A 41 2.37 -8.74 13.67
C ALA A 41 2.08 -9.59 12.42
N THR A 42 2.19 -10.91 12.54
CA THR A 42 1.94 -11.85 11.44
C THR A 42 0.44 -11.88 11.07
N LEU A 43 -0.46 -11.87 12.05
CA LEU A 43 -1.90 -11.81 11.81
C LEU A 43 -2.32 -10.50 11.15
N ILE A 44 -1.77 -9.37 11.58
CA ILE A 44 -1.98 -8.07 10.92
C ILE A 44 -1.58 -8.18 9.44
N SER A 45 -0.43 -8.76 9.14
CA SER A 45 0.06 -8.90 7.76
C SER A 45 -0.73 -9.91 6.94
N PHE A 46 -1.19 -11.00 7.55
CA PHE A 46 -2.01 -12.01 6.87
C PHE A 46 -3.41 -11.49 6.51
N THR A 47 -4.00 -10.68 7.39
CA THR A 47 -5.37 -10.15 7.20
C THR A 47 -5.41 -8.82 6.46
N ASN A 48 -4.27 -8.16 6.27
CA ASN A 48 -4.20 -6.82 5.72
C ASN A 48 -2.95 -6.64 4.85
N LEU A 49 -3.13 -6.42 3.55
CA LEU A 49 -2.05 -6.24 2.57
C LEU A 49 -1.82 -4.76 2.21
N THR A 50 -2.20 -3.80 3.05
CA THR A 50 -2.17 -2.38 2.67
C THR A 50 -0.79 -1.72 2.70
N SER A 51 0.27 -2.40 3.10
CA SER A 51 1.63 -1.83 3.20
C SER A 51 1.66 -0.46 3.91
N ALA A 52 1.46 0.64 3.20
CA ALA A 52 1.44 1.99 3.75
C ALA A 52 0.49 2.14 4.96
N GLY A 53 -0.71 1.56 4.89
CA GLY A 53 -1.66 1.54 6.00
C GLY A 53 -1.11 0.81 7.23
N GLN A 54 -0.42 -0.32 7.05
CA GLN A 54 0.17 -1.07 8.16
C GLN A 54 1.29 -0.28 8.84
N PHE A 55 2.19 0.36 8.07
CA PHE A 55 3.24 1.21 8.64
C PHE A 55 2.67 2.43 9.37
N ALA A 56 1.66 3.09 8.80
CA ALA A 56 0.95 4.18 9.47
C ALA A 56 0.25 3.69 10.76
N GLY A 57 -0.31 2.48 10.73
CA GLY A 57 -0.88 1.84 11.92
C GLY A 57 0.17 1.63 13.02
N LEU A 58 1.38 1.17 12.67
CA LEU A 58 2.48 1.05 13.64
C LEU A 58 2.88 2.40 14.22
N THR A 59 2.87 3.47 13.42
CA THR A 59 3.15 4.84 13.91
C THR A 59 2.11 5.25 14.95
N VAL A 60 0.82 5.07 14.66
CA VAL A 60 -0.26 5.39 15.60
C VAL A 60 -0.15 4.58 16.90
N ILE A 61 0.18 3.27 16.80
CA ILE A 61 0.40 2.41 17.97
C ILE A 61 1.61 2.88 18.76
N GLY A 62 2.74 3.17 18.11
CA GLY A 62 3.98 3.61 18.75
C GLY A 62 3.86 4.95 19.47
N GLU A 63 2.97 5.82 18.99
CA GLU A 63 2.65 7.12 19.63
C GLU A 63 1.53 7.02 20.69
N ALA A 64 1.07 5.81 21.01
CA ALA A 64 -0.09 5.57 21.89
C ALA A 64 -1.34 6.36 21.43
N GLY A 65 -1.53 6.50 20.12
CA GLY A 65 -2.66 7.17 19.50
C GLY A 65 -4.00 6.49 19.81
N THR A 66 -5.09 7.22 19.59
CA THR A 66 -6.43 6.74 19.87
C THR A 66 -6.95 5.80 18.78
N LEU A 67 -8.02 5.04 19.08
CA LEU A 67 -8.73 4.24 18.07
C LEU A 67 -9.32 5.13 16.97
N LEU A 68 -9.68 6.38 17.27
CA LEU A 68 -10.15 7.33 16.28
C LEU A 68 -9.04 7.75 15.33
N ASP A 69 -7.82 8.02 15.83
CA ASP A 69 -6.65 8.30 15.01
C ASP A 69 -6.36 7.13 14.07
N MET A 70 -6.41 5.90 14.59
CA MET A 70 -6.24 4.69 13.77
C MET A 70 -7.30 4.60 12.68
N PHE A 71 -8.58 4.75 13.04
CA PHE A 71 -9.69 4.65 12.09
C PHE A 71 -9.57 5.70 10.97
N ILE A 72 -9.36 6.97 11.33
CA ILE A 72 -9.27 8.06 10.34
C ILE A 72 -8.04 7.88 9.45
N THR A 73 -6.90 7.54 10.02
CA THR A 73 -5.67 7.28 9.27
C THR A 73 -5.86 6.15 8.26
N GLN A 74 -6.44 5.01 8.69
CA GLN A 74 -6.70 3.88 7.80
C GLN A 74 -7.72 4.22 6.72
N LEU A 75 -8.79 4.94 7.06
CA LEU A 75 -9.82 5.36 6.11
C LEU A 75 -9.22 6.21 4.99
N VAL A 76 -8.40 7.19 5.33
CA VAL A 76 -7.80 8.11 4.34
C VAL A 76 -6.75 7.41 3.49
N ILE A 77 -5.80 6.71 4.09
CA ILE A 77 -4.72 6.03 3.35
C ILE A 77 -5.30 4.96 2.41
N ASN A 78 -6.33 4.25 2.84
CA ASN A 78 -6.91 3.14 2.09
C ASN A 78 -8.10 3.55 1.19
N SER A 79 -8.53 4.81 1.19
CA SER A 79 -9.60 5.31 0.30
C SER A 79 -9.32 5.05 -1.19
N ARG A 80 -8.05 5.04 -1.59
CA ARG A 80 -7.60 4.68 -2.95
C ARG A 80 -8.06 3.29 -3.40
N TYR A 81 -8.18 2.34 -2.48
CA TYR A 81 -8.65 0.99 -2.81
C TYR A 81 -10.09 0.96 -3.30
N ALA A 82 -10.93 1.91 -2.89
CA ALA A 82 -12.29 2.03 -3.41
C ALA A 82 -12.27 2.34 -4.92
N LEU A 83 -11.43 3.29 -5.35
CA LEU A 83 -11.28 3.65 -6.77
C LEU A 83 -10.68 2.51 -7.58
N MET A 84 -9.64 1.85 -7.05
CA MET A 84 -9.00 0.69 -7.69
C MET A 84 -9.99 -0.47 -7.84
N SER A 85 -10.80 -0.74 -6.80
CA SER A 85 -11.81 -1.80 -6.83
C SER A 85 -12.93 -1.48 -7.82
N LEU A 86 -13.30 -0.21 -7.97
CA LEU A 86 -14.28 0.21 -8.97
C LEU A 86 -13.75 -0.04 -10.40
N SER A 87 -12.52 0.40 -10.69
CA SER A 87 -11.87 0.20 -11.99
C SER A 87 -11.65 -1.28 -12.29
N LEU A 88 -11.18 -2.05 -11.32
CA LEU A 88 -11.00 -3.50 -11.46
C LEU A 88 -12.36 -4.19 -11.68
N GLY A 89 -13.40 -3.74 -10.98
CA GLY A 89 -14.77 -4.23 -11.10
C GLY A 89 -15.33 -4.13 -12.52
N GLN A 90 -14.99 -3.06 -13.25
CA GLN A 90 -15.38 -2.87 -14.66
C GLN A 90 -14.63 -3.85 -15.59
N ARG A 91 -13.38 -4.18 -15.26
CA ARG A 91 -12.56 -5.13 -16.01
C ARG A 91 -12.93 -6.59 -15.74
N LEU A 92 -13.48 -6.86 -14.55
CA LEU A 92 -14.01 -8.17 -14.19
C LEU A 92 -15.36 -8.37 -14.89
N GLY A 93 -15.45 -9.30 -15.83
CA GLY A 93 -16.66 -9.56 -16.57
C GLY A 93 -17.88 -9.90 -15.68
N PRO A 94 -19.11 -9.79 -16.20
CA PRO A 94 -20.35 -10.01 -15.44
C PRO A 94 -20.52 -11.45 -14.95
N ARG A 95 -19.75 -12.41 -15.47
CA ARG A 95 -19.78 -13.82 -15.08
C ARG A 95 -19.06 -14.10 -13.76
N ILE A 96 -18.31 -13.13 -13.20
CA ILE A 96 -17.61 -13.28 -11.93
C ILE A 96 -18.58 -12.93 -10.81
N GLY A 97 -18.99 -13.95 -10.05
CA GLY A 97 -19.94 -13.83 -8.93
C GLY A 97 -19.36 -13.07 -7.74
N ILE A 98 -20.23 -12.69 -6.80
CA ILE A 98 -19.87 -11.86 -5.63
C ILE A 98 -18.78 -12.48 -4.76
N GLU A 99 -18.84 -13.78 -4.52
CA GLU A 99 -17.83 -14.47 -3.70
C GLU A 99 -16.43 -14.38 -4.30
N SER A 100 -16.33 -14.56 -5.63
CA SER A 100 -15.07 -14.38 -6.35
C SER A 100 -14.59 -12.94 -6.32
N ARG A 101 -15.50 -11.96 -6.39
CA ARG A 101 -15.16 -10.54 -6.29
C ARG A 101 -14.64 -10.20 -4.90
N LEU A 102 -15.23 -10.74 -3.84
CA LEU A 102 -14.76 -10.57 -2.46
C LEU A 102 -13.36 -11.16 -2.29
N ALA A 103 -13.13 -12.38 -2.78
CA ALA A 103 -11.82 -13.01 -2.74
C ALA A 103 -10.75 -12.21 -3.52
N ILE A 104 -11.11 -11.68 -4.69
CA ILE A 104 -10.21 -10.82 -5.49
C ILE A 104 -9.92 -9.50 -4.76
N SER A 105 -10.92 -8.89 -4.13
CA SER A 105 -10.79 -7.62 -3.41
C SER A 105 -9.80 -7.71 -2.25
N PHE A 106 -9.69 -8.87 -1.60
CA PHE A 106 -8.71 -9.10 -0.54
C PHE A 106 -7.26 -8.94 -1.03
N PHE A 107 -6.99 -9.29 -2.29
CA PHE A 107 -5.67 -9.18 -2.90
C PHE A 107 -5.44 -7.87 -3.64
N ASN A 108 -6.40 -6.94 -3.64
CA ASN A 108 -6.33 -5.73 -4.47
C ASN A 108 -5.37 -4.70 -3.86
N THR A 109 -4.08 -4.85 -4.14
CA THR A 109 -3.02 -3.88 -3.84
C THR A 109 -2.60 -3.13 -5.08
N ASP A 110 -1.80 -2.07 -4.94
CA ASP A 110 -1.36 -1.24 -6.08
C ASP A 110 -0.66 -2.07 -7.16
N GLU A 111 0.23 -2.97 -6.76
CA GLU A 111 1.03 -3.78 -7.67
C GLU A 111 0.19 -4.86 -8.35
N ILE A 112 -0.69 -5.51 -7.56
CA ILE A 112 -1.61 -6.54 -8.09
C ILE A 112 -2.61 -5.89 -9.04
N PHE A 113 -3.14 -4.71 -8.69
CA PHE A 113 -4.00 -3.91 -9.56
C PHE A 113 -3.29 -3.56 -10.87
N ALA A 114 -2.06 -3.03 -10.80
CA ALA A 114 -1.29 -2.66 -11.98
C ALA A 114 -1.04 -3.87 -12.91
N LEU A 115 -0.66 -5.03 -12.35
CA LEU A 115 -0.48 -6.26 -13.13
C LEU A 115 -1.80 -6.74 -13.77
N ALA A 116 -2.91 -6.65 -13.04
CA ALA A 116 -4.22 -7.01 -13.55
C ALA A 116 -4.67 -6.09 -14.68
N MET A 117 -4.49 -4.78 -14.53
CA MET A 117 -4.89 -3.79 -15.54
C MET A 117 -4.04 -3.85 -16.81
N ASN A 118 -2.77 -4.22 -16.69
CA ASN A 118 -1.86 -4.37 -17.85
C ASN A 118 -2.02 -5.71 -18.59
N ARG A 119 -2.87 -6.63 -18.11
CA ARG A 119 -3.11 -7.91 -18.81
C ARG A 119 -4.00 -7.69 -20.04
N ASN A 120 -3.57 -8.13 -21.19
CA ASN A 120 -4.37 -8.06 -22.43
C ASN A 120 -5.52 -9.08 -22.49
N GLU A 121 -5.37 -10.21 -21.79
CA GLU A 121 -6.38 -11.27 -21.75
C GLU A 121 -7.47 -10.96 -20.71
N PRO A 122 -8.69 -11.53 -20.84
CA PRO A 122 -9.75 -11.38 -19.85
C PRO A 122 -9.30 -11.84 -18.46
N LEU A 123 -9.64 -11.06 -17.45
CA LEU A 123 -9.38 -11.39 -16.05
C LEU A 123 -10.30 -12.53 -15.60
N THR A 124 -9.73 -13.60 -15.09
CA THR A 124 -10.45 -14.73 -14.49
C THR A 124 -10.20 -14.79 -13.00
N THR A 125 -11.16 -15.31 -12.21
CA THR A 125 -10.96 -15.53 -10.78
C THR A 125 -9.69 -16.35 -10.50
N SER A 126 -9.42 -17.35 -11.34
CA SER A 126 -8.26 -18.24 -11.21
C SER A 126 -6.93 -17.47 -11.35
N TYR A 127 -6.86 -16.56 -12.34
CA TYR A 127 -5.70 -15.71 -12.53
C TYR A 127 -5.51 -14.75 -11.36
N MET A 128 -6.57 -14.06 -10.96
CA MET A 128 -6.51 -13.07 -9.87
C MET A 128 -6.11 -13.68 -8.54
N VAL A 129 -6.63 -14.87 -8.21
CA VAL A 129 -6.21 -15.60 -7.01
C VAL A 129 -4.75 -16.05 -7.13
N GLY A 130 -4.33 -16.56 -8.29
CA GLY A 130 -2.92 -16.89 -8.53
C GLY A 130 -2.00 -15.67 -8.36
N LEU A 131 -2.44 -14.50 -8.87
CA LEU A 131 -1.71 -13.24 -8.77
C LEU A 131 -1.57 -12.75 -7.33
N GLY A 132 -2.57 -13.01 -6.46
CA GLY A 132 -2.59 -12.53 -5.07
C GLY A 132 -1.94 -13.46 -4.05
N VAL A 133 -2.01 -14.79 -4.26
CA VAL A 133 -1.56 -15.78 -3.26
C VAL A 133 -0.06 -15.67 -2.99
N LEU A 134 0.76 -15.56 -4.02
CA LEU A 134 2.22 -15.51 -3.83
C LEU A 134 2.68 -14.23 -3.10
N PRO A 135 2.19 -13.03 -3.46
CA PRO A 135 2.43 -11.82 -2.67
C PRO A 135 1.96 -11.92 -1.21
N LEU A 136 0.79 -12.53 -0.94
CA LEU A 136 0.31 -12.76 0.43
C LEU A 136 1.31 -13.61 1.23
N VAL A 137 1.80 -14.70 0.64
CA VAL A 137 2.82 -15.55 1.27
C VAL A 137 4.11 -14.76 1.52
N GLY A 138 4.53 -13.95 0.55
CA GLY A 138 5.71 -13.09 0.68
C GLY A 138 5.55 -12.08 1.82
N TRP A 139 4.41 -11.38 1.84
CA TRP A 139 4.13 -10.36 2.84
C TRP A 139 4.04 -10.93 4.25
N THR A 140 3.28 -12.01 4.43
CA THR A 140 3.12 -12.67 5.72
C THR A 140 4.43 -13.32 6.20
N GLY A 141 5.12 -14.02 5.28
CA GLY A 141 6.40 -14.68 5.59
C GLY A 141 7.52 -13.70 5.93
N GLY A 142 7.60 -12.58 5.21
CA GLY A 142 8.55 -11.51 5.51
C GLY A 142 8.29 -10.91 6.89
N THR A 143 7.04 -10.60 7.22
CA THR A 143 6.66 -10.11 8.56
C THR A 143 7.01 -11.10 9.66
N LEU A 144 6.66 -12.38 9.48
CA LEU A 144 6.97 -13.43 10.44
C LEU A 144 8.48 -13.48 10.71
N LEU A 145 9.28 -13.59 9.66
CA LEU A 145 10.74 -13.65 9.81
C LEU A 145 11.34 -12.36 10.35
N GLY A 146 10.83 -11.19 9.91
CA GLY A 146 11.27 -9.89 10.40
C GLY A 146 11.00 -9.71 11.89
N SER A 147 9.82 -10.11 12.38
CA SER A 147 9.47 -10.01 13.79
C SER A 147 10.23 -11.02 14.67
N MET A 148 10.52 -12.21 14.16
CA MET A 148 11.32 -13.21 14.89
C MET A 148 12.80 -12.85 14.97
N LEU A 149 13.35 -12.29 13.90
CA LEU A 149 14.78 -12.03 13.77
C LEU A 149 15.16 -10.59 14.12
N GLY A 150 14.20 -9.69 14.20
CA GLY A 150 14.43 -8.26 14.42
C GLY A 150 15.21 -7.94 15.71
N SER A 151 15.02 -8.74 16.75
CA SER A 151 15.74 -8.61 18.02
C SER A 151 17.17 -9.15 17.98
N VAL A 152 17.52 -9.96 16.99
CA VAL A 152 18.83 -10.62 16.84
C VAL A 152 19.70 -9.91 15.81
N LEU A 153 19.10 -9.08 14.96
CA LEU A 153 19.80 -8.37 13.90
C LEU A 153 20.68 -7.24 14.47
N PRO A 154 21.92 -7.10 13.95
CA PRO A 154 22.75 -5.93 14.22
C PRO A 154 22.00 -4.62 13.88
N ALA A 155 22.17 -3.59 14.71
CA ALA A 155 21.51 -2.28 14.52
C ALA A 155 21.73 -1.70 13.11
N ALA A 156 22.89 -1.94 12.50
CA ALA A 156 23.19 -1.51 11.13
C ALA A 156 22.20 -2.10 10.09
N ILE A 157 21.84 -3.38 10.25
CA ILE A 157 20.90 -4.05 9.34
C ILE A 157 19.48 -3.52 9.57
N THR A 158 19.07 -3.36 10.82
CA THR A 158 17.76 -2.80 11.19
C THR A 158 17.59 -1.37 10.64
N THR A 159 18.63 -0.54 10.76
CA THR A 159 18.66 0.80 10.18
C THR A 159 18.57 0.76 8.64
N ALA A 160 19.34 -0.11 7.99
CA ALA A 160 19.31 -0.26 6.53
C ALA A 160 17.92 -0.71 6.02
N LEU A 161 17.25 -1.63 6.72
CA LEU A 161 15.88 -2.06 6.39
C LEU A 161 14.87 -0.92 6.56
N GLY A 162 15.01 -0.08 7.60
CA GLY A 162 14.22 1.12 7.77
C GLY A 162 14.39 2.10 6.59
N VAL A 163 15.60 2.29 6.11
CA VAL A 163 15.88 3.14 4.93
C VAL A 163 15.32 2.50 3.65
N ALA A 164 15.40 1.18 3.50
CA ALA A 164 14.86 0.47 2.35
C ALA A 164 13.36 0.69 2.16
N LEU A 165 12.61 0.81 3.26
CA LEU A 165 11.18 1.17 3.23
C LEU A 165 10.94 2.51 2.54
N TYR A 166 11.68 3.56 2.94
CA TYR A 166 11.57 4.86 2.29
C TYR A 166 12.00 4.80 0.82
N GLY A 167 13.05 4.02 0.52
CA GLY A 167 13.49 3.74 -0.84
C GLY A 167 12.40 3.13 -1.71
N MET A 168 11.60 2.23 -1.17
CA MET A 168 10.45 1.65 -1.88
C MET A 168 9.41 2.72 -2.23
N PHE A 169 9.01 3.57 -1.28
CA PHE A 169 8.06 4.65 -1.57
C PHE A 169 8.60 5.62 -2.61
N VAL A 170 9.87 5.98 -2.53
CA VAL A 170 10.54 6.83 -3.53
C VAL A 170 10.52 6.16 -4.90
N ALA A 171 10.81 4.86 -4.98
CA ALA A 171 10.80 4.10 -6.24
C ALA A 171 9.42 4.00 -6.89
N ILE A 172 8.34 4.03 -6.11
CA ILE A 172 6.97 4.06 -6.62
C ILE A 172 6.58 5.47 -7.08
N VAL A 173 6.92 6.49 -6.30
CA VAL A 173 6.47 7.88 -6.52
C VAL A 173 7.24 8.57 -7.64
N ILE A 174 8.57 8.41 -7.70
CA ILE A 174 9.42 9.16 -8.63
C ILE A 174 9.09 8.89 -10.12
N PRO A 175 8.91 7.65 -10.59
CA PRO A 175 8.55 7.40 -11.98
C PRO A 175 7.23 8.07 -12.37
N GLN A 176 6.22 8.01 -11.51
CA GLN A 176 4.91 8.62 -11.74
C GLN A 176 5.00 10.16 -11.75
N ALA A 177 5.75 10.74 -10.82
CA ALA A 177 5.98 12.18 -10.76
C ALA A 177 6.76 12.71 -12.00
N ARG A 178 7.66 11.90 -12.57
CA ARG A 178 8.36 12.23 -13.84
C ARG A 178 7.45 12.13 -15.05
N ALA A 179 6.51 11.18 -15.05
CA ALA A 179 5.60 10.97 -16.17
C ALA A 179 4.45 11.99 -16.21
N ASN A 180 4.02 12.51 -15.04
CA ASN A 180 2.86 13.38 -14.93
C ASN A 180 3.14 14.61 -14.05
N LYS A 181 3.00 15.80 -14.64
CA LYS A 181 3.22 17.08 -13.94
C LYS A 181 2.27 17.27 -12.75
N SER A 182 1.01 16.87 -12.88
CA SER A 182 0.03 16.97 -11.78
C SER A 182 0.48 16.13 -10.58
N MET A 183 1.02 14.93 -10.83
CA MET A 183 1.58 14.07 -9.79
C MET A 183 2.82 14.72 -9.15
N LEU A 184 3.70 15.34 -9.95
CA LEU A 184 4.86 16.06 -9.42
C LEU A 184 4.44 17.18 -8.46
N TYR A 185 3.45 17.98 -8.85
CA TYR A 185 2.92 19.05 -7.97
C TYR A 185 2.29 18.46 -6.70
N ALA A 186 1.52 17.37 -6.80
CA ALA A 186 0.95 16.71 -5.63
C ALA A 186 2.05 16.28 -4.64
N VAL A 187 3.11 15.66 -5.14
CA VAL A 187 4.25 15.23 -4.32
C VAL A 187 4.94 16.43 -3.67
N VAL A 188 5.23 17.51 -4.42
CA VAL A 188 5.87 18.70 -3.87
C VAL A 188 5.00 19.35 -2.80
N ILE A 189 3.70 19.52 -3.05
CA ILE A 189 2.76 20.08 -2.07
C ILE A 189 2.71 19.21 -0.81
N ALA A 190 2.62 17.88 -0.94
CA ALA A 190 2.60 16.97 0.18
C ALA A 190 3.89 17.06 1.02
N VAL A 191 5.05 17.12 0.38
CA VAL A 191 6.35 17.30 1.06
C VAL A 191 6.41 18.63 1.80
N VAL A 192 6.01 19.73 1.16
CA VAL A 192 6.00 21.05 1.82
C VAL A 192 5.07 21.07 3.02
N LEU A 193 3.85 20.52 2.88
CA LEU A 193 2.91 20.40 3.99
C LEU A 193 3.48 19.55 5.11
N SER A 194 4.05 18.39 4.81
CA SER A 194 4.68 17.52 5.80
C SER A 194 5.81 18.23 6.56
N CYS A 195 6.65 18.99 5.87
CA CYS A 195 7.68 19.81 6.50
C CYS A 195 7.08 20.88 7.43
N LEU A 196 6.00 21.54 7.00
CA LEU A 196 5.30 22.53 7.83
C LEU A 196 4.72 21.89 9.10
N PHE A 197 4.08 20.72 8.98
CA PHE A 197 3.54 19.98 10.14
C PHE A 197 4.65 19.55 11.10
N THR A 198 5.83 19.21 10.60
CA THR A 198 6.94 18.77 11.45
C THR A 198 7.64 19.93 12.16
N TRP A 199 7.82 21.07 11.49
CA TRP A 199 8.68 22.15 12.02
C TRP A 199 7.92 23.32 12.66
N MET A 200 6.61 23.48 12.38
CA MET A 200 5.85 24.57 12.99
C MET A 200 5.39 24.19 14.42
N PRO A 201 5.71 24.99 15.44
CA PRO A 201 5.44 24.67 16.86
C PRO A 201 3.96 24.47 17.20
N VAL A 202 3.04 24.98 16.39
CA VAL A 202 1.59 24.82 16.57
C VAL A 202 1.11 23.52 15.92
N LEU A 203 1.63 23.17 14.75
CA LEU A 203 1.18 22.03 13.95
C LEU A 203 1.80 20.71 14.42
N ASN A 204 3.01 20.74 14.98
CA ASN A 204 3.68 19.55 15.48
C ASN A 204 3.03 18.92 16.73
N LYS A 205 2.02 19.60 17.32
CA LYS A 205 1.20 19.06 18.42
C LYS A 205 0.09 18.12 17.93
N LEU A 206 -0.16 18.06 16.63
CA LEU A 206 -1.13 17.13 16.06
C LEU A 206 -0.56 15.72 16.04
N SER A 207 -1.44 14.72 16.23
CA SER A 207 -1.02 13.32 16.08
C SER A 207 -0.50 13.06 14.68
N SER A 208 0.46 12.15 14.53
CA SER A 208 1.03 11.80 13.21
C SER A 208 -0.04 11.30 12.25
N GLY A 209 -1.03 10.55 12.75
CA GLY A 209 -2.17 10.10 11.94
C GLY A 209 -2.96 11.27 11.36
N LEU A 210 -3.32 12.26 12.17
CA LEU A 210 -4.05 13.44 11.73
C LEU A 210 -3.22 14.30 10.77
N SER A 211 -1.91 14.42 11.00
CA SER A 211 -1.00 15.13 10.10
C SER A 211 -0.95 14.48 8.72
N ILE A 212 -0.87 13.15 8.64
CA ILE A 212 -0.92 12.39 7.38
C ILE A 212 -2.25 12.66 6.64
N VAL A 213 -3.37 12.58 7.37
CA VAL A 213 -4.71 12.84 6.80
C VAL A 213 -4.80 14.24 6.20
N LEU A 214 -4.42 15.25 6.99
CA LEU A 214 -4.49 16.65 6.54
C LEU A 214 -3.58 16.92 5.34
N CYS A 215 -2.34 16.42 5.37
CA CYS A 215 -1.43 16.54 4.23
C CYS A 215 -2.01 15.90 2.97
N THR A 216 -2.59 14.70 3.09
CA THR A 216 -3.16 13.96 1.96
C THR A 216 -4.38 14.69 1.38
N VAL A 217 -5.34 15.07 2.25
CA VAL A 217 -6.57 15.72 1.82
C VAL A 217 -6.28 17.09 1.20
N VAL A 218 -5.44 17.91 1.85
CA VAL A 218 -5.11 19.26 1.34
C VAL A 218 -4.35 19.18 0.03
N ALA A 219 -3.31 18.31 -0.08
CA ALA A 219 -2.56 18.15 -1.32
C ALA A 219 -3.45 17.66 -2.47
N SER A 220 -4.32 16.68 -2.20
CA SER A 220 -5.25 16.13 -3.20
C SER A 220 -6.28 17.18 -3.63
N ALA A 221 -6.85 17.95 -2.70
CA ALA A 221 -7.82 19.00 -3.00
C ALA A 221 -7.21 20.12 -3.85
N ILE A 222 -6.00 20.58 -3.52
CA ILE A 222 -5.27 21.59 -4.30
C ILE A 222 -5.03 21.05 -5.72
N CYS A 223 -4.54 19.82 -5.84
CA CYS A 223 -4.26 19.25 -7.17
C CYS A 223 -5.53 19.03 -7.99
N ALA A 224 -6.61 18.58 -7.38
CA ALA A 224 -7.90 18.42 -8.06
C ALA A 224 -8.46 19.77 -8.56
N TRP A 225 -8.23 20.86 -7.82
CA TRP A 225 -8.65 22.18 -8.22
C TRP A 225 -7.84 22.75 -9.39
N PHE A 226 -6.52 22.60 -9.36
CA PHE A 226 -5.63 23.18 -10.38
C PHE A 226 -5.45 22.29 -11.61
N PHE A 227 -5.66 20.98 -11.47
CA PHE A 227 -5.47 19.99 -12.53
C PHE A 227 -6.71 19.08 -12.63
N PRO A 228 -7.91 19.62 -12.99
CA PRO A 228 -9.08 18.78 -13.17
C PRO A 228 -8.85 17.78 -14.31
N VAL A 229 -9.27 16.55 -14.11
CA VAL A 229 -9.22 15.51 -15.15
C VAL A 229 -10.25 15.85 -16.22
N ASN A 230 -9.82 16.14 -17.43
CA ASN A 230 -10.71 16.33 -18.58
C ASN A 230 -11.11 14.95 -19.12
N HIS A 231 -12.30 14.49 -18.80
CA HIS A 231 -12.86 13.22 -19.29
C HIS A 231 -13.02 13.13 -20.82
N ALA A 232 -12.81 14.23 -21.54
CA ALA A 232 -12.86 14.24 -23.01
C ALA A 232 -11.66 13.57 -23.69
N GLU A 233 -10.50 13.51 -23.02
CA GLU A 233 -9.29 12.91 -23.59
C GLU A 233 -9.19 11.39 -23.34
N GLU A 234 -9.94 10.86 -22.37
CA GLU A 234 -9.97 9.41 -22.10
C GLU A 234 -10.91 8.63 -23.05
N ALA A 235 -11.78 9.32 -23.76
CA ALA A 235 -12.69 8.71 -24.72
C ALA A 235 -12.05 8.50 -26.12
N GLU A 236 -10.89 9.05 -26.39
CA GLU A 236 -10.17 8.96 -27.66
C GLU A 236 -8.93 8.03 -27.63
N GLN A 237 -8.61 7.39 -26.50
CA GLN A 237 -7.53 6.39 -26.37
C GLN A 237 -8.12 4.98 -26.12
#